data_e3d2c766287766ec148e5942549b9fe1
#
_entry.id   e3d2c766287766ec148e5942549b9fe1
#
_cell.length_a   1.000
_cell.length_b   1.000
_cell.length_c   1.000
_cell.angle_alpha   90.00
_cell.angle_beta   90.00
_cell.angle_gamma   90.00
#
_symmetry.space_group_name_H-M   'P 1'
#
loop_
_entity.id
_entity.type
_entity.pdbx_description
1 polymer ?
#
loop_
_entity_poly.entity_id
_entity_poly.type
_entity_poly.pdbx_seq_one_letter_code
_entity_poly.pdbx_strand_id
1 'polypeptide(L)'
;MMQKQWRLAARPDGIPDRSHFSLTDAPIPALQPGKAVAKTLYLGVAPVMLRYMRNETEFESPLALGTVMPGRGVAQIIESNCDSLPIGAIVQARLGWQEYALIDGSDRPAPFLLPTDLPLSHGIGAVSLSGITALVGIRDIGRVVATDRILVSGAAGGVGSHVAEIAKALGAVLVCRESRREISVEK
;
A
#
# COMPACT_ATOMS: atom_id res chain seq x y z
N MET A 1 26.12 -6.71 1.33
CA MET A 1 24.96 -7.55 1.72
C MET A 1 23.99 -7.62 0.56
N MET A 2 23.23 -8.74 0.47
CA MET A 2 22.20 -8.96 -0.56
C MET A 2 20.82 -8.88 0.07
N GLN A 3 19.81 -8.53 -0.73
CA GLN A 3 18.40 -8.48 -0.40
C GLN A 3 17.57 -9.25 -1.41
N LYS A 4 16.35 -9.62 -1.06
CA LYS A 4 15.36 -10.20 -1.96
C LYS A 4 14.48 -9.11 -2.56
N GLN A 5 14.18 -9.26 -3.86
CA GLN A 5 13.29 -8.38 -4.60
C GLN A 5 12.32 -9.21 -5.44
N TRP A 6 11.04 -8.87 -5.41
CA TRP A 6 10.05 -9.40 -6.32
C TRP A 6 9.94 -8.51 -7.55
N ARG A 7 10.13 -9.09 -8.72
CA ARG A 7 10.11 -8.41 -10.01
C ARG A 7 8.99 -8.95 -10.89
N LEU A 8 8.46 -8.09 -11.77
CA LEU A 8 7.51 -8.50 -12.79
C LEU A 8 8.23 -9.34 -13.84
N ALA A 9 7.92 -10.64 -13.92
CA ALA A 9 8.52 -11.56 -14.89
C ALA A 9 7.70 -11.68 -16.17
N ALA A 10 6.37 -11.66 -16.06
CA ALA A 10 5.44 -11.75 -17.18
C ALA A 10 4.18 -10.92 -16.93
N ARG A 11 3.45 -10.57 -17.99
CA ARG A 11 2.19 -9.85 -17.88
C ARG A 11 1.03 -10.84 -17.75
N PRO A 12 0.15 -10.67 -16.75
CA PRO A 12 -1.02 -11.53 -16.61
C PRO A 12 -2.10 -11.19 -17.63
N ASP A 13 -2.73 -12.22 -18.19
CA ASP A 13 -3.94 -12.11 -19.00
C ASP A 13 -5.18 -12.47 -18.15
N GLY A 14 -5.29 -11.91 -16.96
CA GLY A 14 -6.34 -12.24 -16.01
C GLY A 14 -5.90 -12.02 -14.57
N ILE A 15 -6.19 -12.98 -13.69
CA ILE A 15 -5.73 -12.98 -12.30
C ILE A 15 -4.26 -13.39 -12.29
N PRO A 16 -3.35 -12.58 -11.67
CA PRO A 16 -1.95 -12.93 -11.60
C PRO A 16 -1.72 -14.11 -10.67
N ASP A 17 -0.81 -14.99 -11.06
CA ASP A 17 -0.29 -16.08 -10.27
C ASP A 17 1.23 -15.93 -10.05
N ARG A 18 1.85 -16.93 -9.39
CA ARG A 18 3.27 -16.89 -9.07
C ARG A 18 4.18 -16.81 -10.29
N SER A 19 3.79 -17.33 -11.45
CA SER A 19 4.61 -17.33 -12.67
C SER A 19 4.86 -15.93 -13.23
N HIS A 20 4.00 -14.97 -12.88
CA HIS A 20 4.14 -13.57 -13.30
C HIS A 20 5.19 -12.80 -12.50
N PHE A 21 5.78 -13.43 -11.47
CA PHE A 21 6.77 -12.81 -10.59
C PHE A 21 8.06 -13.62 -10.55
N SER A 22 9.19 -12.94 -10.41
CA SER A 22 10.48 -13.55 -10.11
C SER A 22 11.05 -13.00 -8.81
N LEU A 23 11.52 -13.90 -7.93
CA LEU A 23 12.25 -13.51 -6.73
C LEU A 23 13.74 -13.51 -7.07
N THR A 24 14.39 -12.36 -6.95
CA THR A 24 15.79 -12.18 -7.31
C THR A 24 16.61 -11.64 -6.14
N ASP A 25 17.89 -11.98 -6.12
CA ASP A 25 18.85 -11.34 -5.24
C ASP A 25 19.39 -10.06 -5.87
N ALA A 26 19.54 -9.02 -5.06
CA ALA A 26 20.11 -7.74 -5.47
C ALA A 26 20.95 -7.16 -4.32
N PRO A 27 21.94 -6.30 -4.60
CA PRO A 27 22.64 -5.62 -3.53
C PRO A 27 21.69 -4.71 -2.76
N ILE A 28 21.89 -4.58 -1.44
CA ILE A 28 21.23 -3.53 -0.65
C ILE A 28 21.69 -2.18 -1.21
N PRO A 29 20.77 -1.22 -1.46
CA PRO A 29 21.15 0.07 -2.02
C PRO A 29 22.11 0.81 -1.09
N ALA A 30 23.17 1.38 -1.66
CA ALA A 30 24.06 2.24 -0.91
C ALA A 30 23.38 3.57 -0.56
N LEU A 31 23.66 4.09 0.64
CA LEU A 31 23.17 5.39 1.05
C LEU A 31 23.69 6.50 0.10
N GLN A 32 22.82 7.42 -0.26
CA GLN A 32 23.10 8.55 -1.14
C GLN A 32 22.83 9.90 -0.42
N PRO A 33 23.44 11.00 -0.86
CA PRO A 33 23.13 12.32 -0.32
C PRO A 33 21.63 12.64 -0.45
N GLY A 34 21.02 13.20 0.61
CA GLY A 34 19.61 13.58 0.67
C GLY A 34 18.62 12.40 0.76
N LYS A 35 19.11 11.16 0.88
CA LYS A 35 18.29 9.94 0.91
C LYS A 35 18.48 9.16 2.19
N ALA A 36 17.61 8.17 2.39
CA ALA A 36 17.66 7.22 3.48
C ALA A 36 17.50 5.78 2.98
N VAL A 37 18.17 4.84 3.62
CA VAL A 37 17.95 3.41 3.43
C VAL A 37 16.93 2.95 4.45
N ALA A 38 15.86 2.35 3.97
CA ALA A 38 14.75 1.87 4.77
C ALA A 38 14.61 0.35 4.68
N LYS A 39 14.48 -0.32 5.84
CA LYS A 39 14.18 -1.74 5.93
C LYS A 39 12.68 -1.94 5.95
N THR A 40 12.16 -2.67 4.98
CA THR A 40 10.73 -2.96 4.85
C THR A 40 10.24 -3.85 5.99
N LEU A 41 9.15 -3.44 6.63
CA LEU A 41 8.47 -4.17 7.70
C LEU A 41 7.12 -4.73 7.22
N TYR A 42 6.38 -3.94 6.44
CA TYR A 42 5.10 -4.33 5.84
C TYR A 42 5.01 -3.85 4.41
N LEU A 43 4.41 -4.67 3.55
CA LEU A 43 4.07 -4.31 2.18
C LEU A 43 2.56 -4.33 1.97
N GLY A 44 2.03 -3.27 1.38
CA GLY A 44 0.65 -3.21 0.95
C GLY A 44 0.48 -3.89 -0.41
N VAL A 45 -0.57 -4.70 -0.53
CA VAL A 45 -1.01 -5.29 -1.79
C VAL A 45 -2.37 -4.71 -2.14
N ALA A 46 -2.52 -4.18 -3.35
CA ALA A 46 -3.74 -3.50 -3.77
C ALA A 46 -4.11 -3.86 -5.22
N PRO A 47 -5.43 -3.88 -5.57
CA PRO A 47 -5.88 -4.19 -6.92
C PRO A 47 -5.28 -3.31 -8.02
N VAL A 48 -4.91 -2.07 -7.70
CA VAL A 48 -4.26 -1.15 -8.64
C VAL A 48 -2.94 -1.70 -9.19
N MET A 49 -2.26 -2.59 -8.47
CA MET A 49 -1.02 -3.22 -8.92
C MET A 49 -1.23 -4.06 -10.18
N LEU A 50 -2.42 -4.63 -10.37
CA LEU A 50 -2.77 -5.37 -11.57
C LEU A 50 -2.69 -4.47 -12.82
N ARG A 51 -3.06 -3.19 -12.70
CA ARG A 51 -2.95 -2.21 -13.81
C ARG A 51 -1.49 -1.99 -14.21
N TYR A 52 -0.58 -1.89 -13.24
CA TYR A 52 0.85 -1.75 -13.52
C TYR A 52 1.44 -2.97 -14.22
N MET A 53 0.90 -4.17 -13.94
CA MET A 53 1.35 -5.41 -14.55
C MET A 53 0.85 -5.58 -15.99
N ARG A 54 -0.34 -5.05 -16.31
CA ARG A 54 -0.96 -5.12 -17.64
C ARG A 54 -0.35 -4.09 -18.59
N ASN A 55 -0.62 -4.23 -19.89
CA ASN A 55 -0.19 -3.27 -20.90
C ASN A 55 -1.28 -2.20 -21.15
N GLU A 56 -1.89 -1.71 -20.07
CA GLU A 56 -2.92 -0.67 -20.13
C GLU A 56 -2.26 0.70 -20.00
N THR A 57 -2.41 1.56 -21.02
CA THR A 57 -1.65 2.83 -21.14
C THR A 57 -2.47 4.08 -20.87
N GLU A 58 -3.76 3.96 -20.53
CA GLU A 58 -4.65 5.13 -20.42
C GLU A 58 -4.27 6.13 -19.34
N PHE A 59 -3.59 5.70 -18.27
CA PHE A 59 -3.27 6.55 -17.13
C PHE A 59 -1.80 6.58 -16.74
N GLU A 60 -1.08 5.48 -16.92
CA GLU A 60 0.34 5.36 -16.57
C GLU A 60 1.04 4.41 -17.55
N SER A 61 2.34 4.64 -17.79
CA SER A 61 3.13 3.71 -18.59
C SER A 61 3.19 2.34 -17.91
N PRO A 62 3.01 1.25 -18.67
CA PRO A 62 3.13 -0.10 -18.13
C PRO A 62 4.48 -0.33 -17.46
N LEU A 63 4.48 -1.05 -16.35
CA LEU A 63 5.72 -1.47 -15.70
C LEU A 63 6.55 -2.33 -16.65
N ALA A 64 7.82 -2.00 -16.84
CA ALA A 64 8.71 -2.81 -17.67
C ALA A 64 8.96 -4.19 -17.02
N LEU A 65 9.05 -5.24 -17.84
CA LEU A 65 9.44 -6.56 -17.35
C LEU A 65 10.82 -6.49 -16.69
N GLY A 66 11.03 -7.27 -15.64
CA GLY A 66 12.24 -7.25 -14.84
C GLY A 66 12.33 -6.12 -13.80
N THR A 67 11.39 -5.16 -13.78
CA THR A 67 11.35 -4.11 -12.77
C THR A 67 10.82 -4.65 -11.43
N VAL A 68 11.32 -4.11 -10.33
CA VAL A 68 10.78 -4.41 -8.99
C VAL A 68 9.31 -4.00 -8.94
N MET A 69 8.46 -4.89 -8.44
CA MET A 69 7.03 -4.58 -8.29
C MET A 69 6.85 -3.34 -7.43
N PRO A 70 6.13 -2.31 -7.92
CA PRO A 70 5.85 -1.12 -7.12
C PRO A 70 4.95 -1.48 -5.95
N GLY A 71 5.11 -0.77 -4.85
CA GLY A 71 4.26 -0.94 -3.67
C GLY A 71 4.55 0.09 -2.61
N ARG A 72 3.51 0.49 -1.89
CA ARG A 72 3.66 1.22 -0.65
C ARG A 72 3.81 0.24 0.49
N GLY A 73 4.53 0.66 1.51
CA GLY A 73 4.75 -0.16 2.68
C GLY A 73 5.12 0.68 3.90
N VAL A 74 5.36 -0.01 4.99
CA VAL A 74 5.93 0.54 6.21
C VAL A 74 7.36 0.03 6.34
N ALA A 75 8.27 0.94 6.65
CA ALA A 75 9.68 0.62 6.80
C ALA A 75 10.29 1.36 7.99
N GLN A 76 11.39 0.82 8.51
CA GLN A 76 12.24 1.52 9.46
C GLN A 76 13.45 2.11 8.74
N ILE A 77 13.76 3.35 9.01
CA ILE A 77 14.99 4.01 8.54
C ILE A 77 16.17 3.40 9.29
N ILE A 78 17.11 2.82 8.55
CA ILE A 78 18.32 2.19 9.11
C ILE A 78 19.60 2.99 8.86
N GLU A 79 19.63 3.76 7.76
CA GLU A 79 20.69 4.70 7.44
C GLU A 79 20.08 5.97 6.82
N SER A 80 20.61 7.15 7.10
CA SER A 80 20.06 8.40 6.56
C SER A 80 21.11 9.48 6.37
N ASN A 81 20.97 10.18 5.23
CA ASN A 81 21.58 11.48 4.92
C ASN A 81 20.47 12.52 4.63
N CYS A 82 19.30 12.38 5.26
CA CYS A 82 18.14 13.23 5.05
C CYS A 82 17.53 13.61 6.41
N ASP A 83 17.52 14.87 6.77
CA ASP A 83 17.05 15.37 8.08
C ASP A 83 15.57 15.04 8.34
N SER A 84 14.75 15.01 7.27
CA SER A 84 13.33 14.66 7.39
C SER A 84 13.05 13.16 7.60
N LEU A 85 14.09 12.31 7.49
CA LEU A 85 13.99 10.86 7.62
C LEU A 85 15.03 10.34 8.64
N PRO A 86 14.88 10.62 9.94
CA PRO A 86 15.89 10.27 10.94
C PRO A 86 16.00 8.75 11.14
N ILE A 87 17.21 8.28 11.45
CA ILE A 87 17.46 6.86 11.75
C ILE A 87 16.56 6.39 12.89
N GLY A 88 16.01 5.20 12.75
CA GLY A 88 15.07 4.58 13.70
C GLY A 88 13.60 4.97 13.45
N ALA A 89 13.33 6.02 12.69
CA ALA A 89 11.95 6.43 12.38
C ALA A 89 11.22 5.34 11.59
N ILE A 90 9.92 5.22 11.87
CA ILE A 90 9.01 4.38 11.10
C ILE A 90 8.31 5.25 10.06
N VAL A 91 8.34 4.83 8.82
CA VAL A 91 7.79 5.59 7.69
C VAL A 91 6.86 4.74 6.84
N GLN A 92 5.83 5.37 6.30
CA GLN A 92 5.10 4.87 5.14
C GLN A 92 5.68 5.51 3.89
N ALA A 93 6.11 4.70 2.93
CA ALA A 93 6.73 5.18 1.69
C ALA A 93 6.45 4.26 0.49
N ARG A 94 6.90 4.68 -0.69
CA ARG A 94 7.01 3.80 -1.87
C ARG A 94 8.27 2.96 -1.71
N LEU A 95 8.14 1.70 -1.32
CA LEU A 95 9.27 0.81 -1.05
C LEU A 95 9.57 -0.12 -2.22
N GLY A 96 8.55 -0.44 -3.03
CA GLY A 96 8.59 -1.60 -3.92
C GLY A 96 8.55 -2.92 -3.14
N TRP A 97 8.40 -4.03 -3.82
CA TRP A 97 8.39 -5.36 -3.20
C TRP A 97 9.82 -5.85 -2.99
N GLN A 98 10.49 -5.31 -2.00
CA GLN A 98 11.87 -5.58 -1.64
C GLN A 98 12.12 -5.40 -0.14
N GLU A 99 13.19 -5.99 0.35
CA GLU A 99 13.52 -5.94 1.78
C GLU A 99 14.12 -4.59 2.21
N TYR A 100 14.84 -3.92 1.32
CA TYR A 100 15.45 -2.61 1.58
C TYR A 100 15.20 -1.68 0.40
N ALA A 101 14.81 -0.46 0.69
CA ALA A 101 14.57 0.57 -0.30
C ALA A 101 15.41 1.82 -0.02
N LEU A 102 15.91 2.45 -1.06
CA LEU A 102 16.43 3.81 -0.98
C LEU A 102 15.27 4.77 -1.21
N ILE A 103 14.96 5.61 -0.22
CA ILE A 103 13.87 6.58 -0.27
C ILE A 103 14.41 8.00 -0.21
N ASP A 104 13.71 8.91 -0.88
CA ASP A 104 14.06 10.31 -0.96
C ASP A 104 13.04 11.14 -0.18
N GLY A 105 13.50 12.02 0.71
CA GLY A 105 12.63 12.92 1.46
C GLY A 105 11.84 13.90 0.57
N SER A 106 12.30 14.11 -0.67
CA SER A 106 11.65 14.95 -1.67
C SER A 106 10.65 14.20 -2.58
N ASP A 107 10.50 12.88 -2.42
CA ASP A 107 9.54 12.07 -3.19
C ASP A 107 8.13 12.67 -3.18
N ARG A 108 7.39 12.43 -4.24
CA ARG A 108 5.97 12.83 -4.32
C ARG A 108 5.10 11.61 -4.61
N PRO A 109 4.15 11.27 -3.73
CA PRO A 109 3.92 11.85 -2.40
C PRO A 109 5.08 11.53 -1.44
N ALA A 110 5.37 12.48 -0.55
CA ALA A 110 6.46 12.37 0.42
C ALA A 110 6.31 11.15 1.32
N PRO A 111 7.43 10.58 1.82
CA PRO A 111 7.39 9.61 2.91
C PRO A 111 6.66 10.22 4.13
N PHE A 112 5.80 9.44 4.76
CA PHE A 112 5.03 9.87 5.92
C PHE A 112 5.57 9.20 7.18
N LEU A 113 5.99 10.00 8.16
CA LEU A 113 6.42 9.51 9.47
C LEU A 113 5.20 8.98 10.22
N LEU A 114 5.22 7.69 10.59
CA LEU A 114 4.14 7.09 11.37
C LEU A 114 4.30 7.45 12.86
N PRO A 115 3.21 7.80 13.55
CA PRO A 115 3.19 7.93 14.98
C PRO A 115 3.63 6.63 15.67
N THR A 116 4.40 6.73 16.75
CA THR A 116 4.98 5.56 17.45
C THR A 116 3.98 4.81 18.34
N ASP A 117 2.84 5.41 18.62
CA ASP A 117 1.74 4.87 19.42
C ASP A 117 0.72 4.06 18.61
N LEU A 118 0.87 4.04 17.27
CA LEU A 118 0.01 3.26 16.38
C LEU A 118 0.63 1.91 16.01
N PRO A 119 -0.17 0.85 15.89
CA PRO A 119 0.28 -0.40 15.27
C PRO A 119 0.83 -0.15 13.87
N LEU A 120 2.00 -0.74 13.55
CA LEU A 120 2.69 -0.50 12.27
C LEU A 120 1.84 -0.86 11.05
N SER A 121 0.95 -1.85 11.19
CA SER A 121 0.01 -2.25 10.13
C SER A 121 -0.95 -1.14 9.70
N HIS A 122 -1.22 -0.16 10.56
CA HIS A 122 -2.04 1.00 10.19
C HIS A 122 -1.42 1.81 9.05
N GLY A 123 -0.11 1.78 8.89
CA GLY A 123 0.57 2.46 7.78
C GLY A 123 0.30 1.86 6.39
N ILE A 124 -0.26 0.65 6.30
CA ILE A 124 -0.74 0.05 5.03
C ILE A 124 -2.28 -0.06 4.98
N GLY A 125 -2.98 0.37 6.03
CA GLY A 125 -4.44 0.33 6.18
C GLY A 125 -5.03 1.71 6.45
N ALA A 126 -5.36 1.99 7.71
CA ALA A 126 -6.11 3.16 8.14
C ALA A 126 -5.42 4.50 7.80
N VAL A 127 -4.10 4.59 7.98
CA VAL A 127 -3.29 5.79 7.66
C VAL A 127 -2.67 5.71 6.26
N SER A 128 -3.27 4.93 5.36
CA SER A 128 -2.84 4.81 3.97
C SER A 128 -3.95 5.23 3.01
N LEU A 129 -3.74 4.97 1.72
CA LEU A 129 -4.69 5.35 0.67
C LEU A 129 -6.11 4.82 0.93
N SER A 130 -6.25 3.60 1.44
CA SER A 130 -7.57 2.99 1.71
C SER A 130 -8.34 3.72 2.81
N GLY A 131 -7.68 3.99 3.95
CA GLY A 131 -8.31 4.71 5.06
C GLY A 131 -8.61 6.18 4.70
N ILE A 132 -7.68 6.85 4.01
CA ILE A 132 -7.89 8.23 3.54
C ILE A 132 -9.06 8.29 2.55
N THR A 133 -9.13 7.34 1.61
CA THR A 133 -10.26 7.27 0.65
C THR A 133 -11.59 7.08 1.37
N ALA A 134 -11.63 6.18 2.36
CA ALA A 134 -12.81 5.95 3.17
C ALA A 134 -13.22 7.22 3.96
N LEU A 135 -12.25 7.88 4.58
CA LEU A 135 -12.50 9.09 5.37
C LEU A 135 -13.07 10.23 4.50
N VAL A 136 -12.44 10.50 3.35
CA VAL A 136 -12.93 11.52 2.41
C VAL A 136 -14.32 11.15 1.90
N GLY A 137 -14.54 9.88 1.54
CA GLY A 137 -15.85 9.40 1.09
C GLY A 137 -16.96 9.60 2.10
N ILE A 138 -16.72 9.28 3.37
CA ILE A 138 -17.72 9.39 4.45
C ILE A 138 -17.90 10.83 4.92
N ARG A 139 -16.78 11.52 5.23
CA ARG A 139 -16.82 12.83 5.87
C ARG A 139 -17.10 13.96 4.89
N ASP A 140 -16.33 14.01 3.79
CA ASP A 140 -16.29 15.21 2.95
C ASP A 140 -17.30 15.14 1.80
N ILE A 141 -17.50 13.94 1.23
CA ILE A 141 -18.43 13.73 0.11
C ILE A 141 -19.80 13.30 0.63
N GLY A 142 -19.87 12.22 1.41
CA GLY A 142 -21.10 11.66 1.96
C GLY A 142 -21.71 12.52 3.06
N ARG A 143 -20.88 13.29 3.78
CA ARG A 143 -21.28 14.15 4.92
C ARG A 143 -22.14 13.40 5.93
N VAL A 144 -21.73 12.18 6.22
CA VAL A 144 -22.46 11.23 7.04
C VAL A 144 -22.61 11.74 8.46
N VAL A 145 -23.82 11.60 8.99
CA VAL A 145 -24.19 11.94 10.37
C VAL A 145 -24.78 10.75 11.13
N ALA A 146 -24.87 10.84 12.45
CA ALA A 146 -25.30 9.74 13.32
C ALA A 146 -26.70 9.17 13.03
N THR A 147 -27.56 9.95 12.37
CA THR A 147 -28.93 9.52 12.01
C THR A 147 -28.99 8.75 10.68
N ASP A 148 -27.88 8.71 9.94
CA ASP A 148 -27.85 8.09 8.62
C ASP A 148 -27.86 6.56 8.70
N ARG A 149 -28.39 5.95 7.63
CA ARG A 149 -28.32 4.52 7.38
C ARG A 149 -27.49 4.30 6.13
N ILE A 150 -26.35 3.63 6.27
CA ILE A 150 -25.35 3.49 5.21
C ILE A 150 -25.28 2.04 4.74
N LEU A 151 -25.38 1.85 3.43
CA LEU A 151 -25.12 0.56 2.80
C LEU A 151 -23.68 0.55 2.26
N VAL A 152 -22.86 -0.35 2.77
CA VAL A 152 -21.46 -0.54 2.33
C VAL A 152 -21.36 -1.84 1.52
N SER A 153 -21.13 -1.73 0.22
CA SER A 153 -20.79 -2.88 -0.64
C SER A 153 -19.30 -3.17 -0.58
N GLY A 154 -18.90 -4.45 -0.64
CA GLY A 154 -17.48 -4.83 -0.49
C GLY A 154 -16.91 -4.45 0.88
N ALA A 155 -17.71 -4.61 1.93
CA ALA A 155 -17.38 -4.15 3.28
C ALA A 155 -16.15 -4.85 3.91
N ALA A 156 -15.77 -6.04 3.43
CA ALA A 156 -14.54 -6.72 3.84
C ALA A 156 -13.29 -6.28 3.04
N GLY A 157 -13.45 -5.42 2.02
CA GLY A 157 -12.35 -4.88 1.24
C GLY A 157 -11.59 -3.76 1.96
N GLY A 158 -10.40 -3.40 1.44
CA GLY A 158 -9.52 -2.42 2.08
C GLY A 158 -10.16 -1.05 2.33
N VAL A 159 -10.97 -0.53 1.40
CA VAL A 159 -11.70 0.73 1.60
C VAL A 159 -12.99 0.48 2.40
N GLY A 160 -13.76 -0.55 2.03
CA GLY A 160 -15.08 -0.82 2.64
C GLY A 160 -15.01 -1.08 4.14
N SER A 161 -13.99 -1.80 4.62
CA SER A 161 -13.79 -2.03 6.06
C SER A 161 -13.56 -0.73 6.82
N HIS A 162 -12.74 0.19 6.29
CA HIS A 162 -12.53 1.50 6.93
C HIS A 162 -13.77 2.41 6.83
N VAL A 163 -14.54 2.32 5.73
CA VAL A 163 -15.84 3.01 5.64
C VAL A 163 -16.75 2.56 6.78
N ALA A 164 -16.84 1.25 7.01
CA ALA A 164 -17.68 0.69 8.07
C ALA A 164 -17.23 1.16 9.47
N GLU A 165 -15.91 1.14 9.75
CA GLU A 165 -15.36 1.60 11.03
C GLU A 165 -15.60 3.09 11.27
N ILE A 166 -15.34 3.94 10.26
CA ILE A 166 -15.53 5.39 10.37
C ILE A 166 -17.01 5.72 10.56
N ALA A 167 -17.90 5.13 9.76
CA ALA A 167 -19.33 5.37 9.88
C ALA A 167 -19.88 4.94 11.25
N LYS A 168 -19.42 3.80 11.77
CA LYS A 168 -19.75 3.35 13.14
C LYS A 168 -19.25 4.35 14.19
N ALA A 169 -18.04 4.87 14.04
CA ALA A 169 -17.49 5.87 14.96
C ALA A 169 -18.28 7.18 14.94
N LEU A 170 -18.90 7.53 13.82
CA LEU A 170 -19.81 8.68 13.67
C LEU A 170 -21.23 8.39 14.22
N GLY A 171 -21.51 7.17 14.64
CA GLY A 171 -22.82 6.77 15.18
C GLY A 171 -23.86 6.38 14.12
N ALA A 172 -23.49 6.30 12.85
CA ALA A 172 -24.39 5.88 11.77
C ALA A 172 -24.76 4.41 11.84
N VAL A 173 -25.95 4.07 11.34
CA VAL A 173 -26.43 2.68 11.23
C VAL A 173 -25.85 2.05 9.98
N LEU A 174 -25.18 0.90 10.14
CA LEU A 174 -24.48 0.21 9.06
C LEU A 174 -25.26 -0.99 8.56
N VAL A 175 -25.33 -1.11 7.23
CA VAL A 175 -25.71 -2.34 6.52
C VAL A 175 -24.51 -2.74 5.64
N CYS A 176 -23.79 -3.79 6.02
CA CYS A 176 -22.66 -4.30 5.26
C CYS A 176 -23.11 -5.40 4.30
N ARG A 177 -22.69 -5.31 3.04
CA ARG A 177 -22.89 -6.34 2.05
C ARG A 177 -21.56 -6.79 1.49
N GLU A 178 -21.27 -8.08 1.60
CA GLU A 178 -20.15 -8.72 0.92
C GLU A 178 -20.67 -9.40 -0.35
N SER A 179 -19.97 -9.19 -1.47
CA SER A 179 -20.23 -10.00 -2.65
C SER A 179 -19.50 -11.33 -2.45
N ARG A 180 -20.24 -12.41 -2.14
CA ARG A 180 -19.69 -13.76 -2.21
C ARG A 180 -19.35 -14.06 -3.68
N ARG A 181 -18.13 -13.81 -4.10
CA ARG A 181 -17.51 -14.65 -5.11
C ARG A 181 -17.04 -15.91 -4.37
N GLU A 182 -17.68 -17.02 -4.64
CA GLU A 182 -17.11 -18.31 -4.29
C GLU A 182 -15.76 -18.41 -5.00
N ILE A 183 -14.69 -18.22 -4.26
CA ILE A 183 -13.37 -18.64 -4.67
C ILE A 183 -13.40 -20.15 -4.44
N SER A 184 -13.70 -20.91 -5.48
CA SER A 184 -13.45 -22.35 -5.47
C SER A 184 -11.94 -22.53 -5.38
N VAL A 185 -11.45 -22.75 -4.17
CA VAL A 185 -10.12 -23.26 -3.94
C VAL A 185 -10.20 -24.73 -4.27
N GLU A 186 -9.87 -25.10 -5.51
CA GLU A 186 -9.53 -26.48 -5.81
C GLU A 186 -8.36 -26.89 -4.92
N LYS A 187 -8.58 -28.00 -4.19
CA LYS A 187 -7.64 -28.59 -3.25
C LYS A 187 -6.43 -29.18 -3.97
#